data_d4f279b74a2b493332f2730b8028494a
#
_entry.id   d4f279b74a2b493332f2730b8028494a
#
_cell.length_a   1.000
_cell.length_b   1.000
_cell.length_c   1.000
_cell.angle_alpha   90.00
_cell.angle_beta   90.00
_cell.angle_gamma   90.00
#
_symmetry.space_group_name_H-M   'P 1'
#
loop_
_entity.id
_entity.type
_entity.pdbx_description
1 polymer ?
#
loop_
_entity_poly.entity_id
_entity_poly.type
_entity_poly.pdbx_seq_one_letter_code
_entity_poly.pdbx_strand_id
1 'polypeptide(L)'
;MKVVEKFISIDGEGPTAGALSVFVRFAGCNLRCAWCDTSYAWDTTADVTDMSASEIADYIKSTGIGHVTITGGEPLLQPGLIGLLSRLADYQVHIETNGAIPVEQFRVGDNIHFVIDYKLPDSGMEERMHLPNLASVRKTDAYKFVIASNRDLDKAVKIVRQYNLEEKTQVYFSTVFGKMEPAVVVERMKSEKFNGVKLQLQLHKFIWDPQRKGV
;
A
#
# COMPACT_ATOMS: atom_id res chain seq x y z
N MET A 1 -15.61 -11.33 -5.83
CA MET A 1 -14.35 -10.57 -5.97
C MET A 1 -13.26 -11.51 -6.46
N LYS A 2 -12.37 -11.02 -7.29
CA LYS A 2 -11.28 -11.82 -7.91
C LYS A 2 -10.07 -11.88 -6.97
N VAL A 3 -9.89 -12.97 -6.24
CA VAL A 3 -8.78 -13.18 -5.28
C VAL A 3 -7.66 -13.94 -5.97
N VAL A 4 -6.45 -13.34 -6.01
CA VAL A 4 -5.22 -13.99 -6.52
C VAL A 4 -4.64 -14.92 -5.46
N GLU A 5 -4.51 -14.41 -4.23
CA GLU A 5 -3.97 -15.16 -3.10
C GLU A 5 -4.50 -14.62 -1.77
N LYS A 6 -4.48 -15.50 -0.78
CA LYS A 6 -4.75 -15.16 0.62
C LYS A 6 -3.82 -15.99 1.50
N PHE A 7 -3.12 -15.33 2.42
CA PHE A 7 -2.10 -15.95 3.24
C PHE A 7 -1.90 -15.18 4.54
N ILE A 8 -1.14 -15.75 5.46
CA ILE A 8 -0.70 -15.10 6.71
C ILE A 8 0.79 -14.82 6.59
N SER A 9 1.16 -13.57 6.84
CA SER A 9 2.56 -13.15 6.91
C SER A 9 2.71 -11.94 7.83
N ILE A 10 3.91 -11.38 7.91
CA ILE A 10 4.12 -10.07 8.52
C ILE A 10 3.84 -8.96 7.51
N ASP A 11 3.33 -7.82 7.97
CA ASP A 11 3.38 -6.61 7.16
C ASP A 11 4.84 -6.24 6.89
N GLY A 12 5.23 -6.19 5.63
CA GLY A 12 6.60 -5.84 5.23
C GLY A 12 6.85 -4.34 5.23
N GLU A 13 5.80 -3.54 5.20
CA GLU A 13 5.82 -2.09 5.06
C GLU A 13 4.62 -1.46 5.79
N GLY A 14 4.55 -0.11 5.78
CA GLY A 14 3.43 0.62 6.37
C GLY A 14 3.51 0.77 7.90
N PRO A 15 2.44 1.26 8.51
CA PRO A 15 2.40 1.54 9.94
C PRO A 15 2.54 0.31 10.83
N THR A 16 2.19 -0.86 10.32
CA THR A 16 2.17 -2.16 11.02
C THR A 16 3.32 -3.06 10.62
N ALA A 17 4.37 -2.51 10.01
CA ALA A 17 5.56 -3.29 9.62
C ALA A 17 6.09 -4.17 10.77
N GLY A 18 6.24 -5.47 10.49
CA GLY A 18 6.64 -6.49 11.46
C GLY A 18 5.50 -7.17 12.22
N ALA A 19 4.26 -6.68 12.13
CA ALA A 19 3.12 -7.34 12.75
C ALA A 19 2.56 -8.47 11.86
N LEU A 20 2.02 -9.53 12.47
CA LEU A 20 1.28 -10.56 11.73
C LEU A 20 0.00 -9.98 11.16
N SER A 21 -0.26 -10.27 9.89
CA SER A 21 -1.47 -9.86 9.19
C SER A 21 -2.00 -10.97 8.29
N VAL A 22 -3.30 -10.96 8.06
CA VAL A 22 -3.96 -11.77 7.03
C VAL A 22 -3.99 -10.95 5.74
N PHE A 23 -3.28 -11.41 4.74
CA PHE A 23 -3.27 -10.77 3.42
C PHE A 23 -4.38 -11.32 2.53
N VAL A 24 -5.08 -10.40 1.86
CA VAL A 24 -6.01 -10.72 0.76
C VAL A 24 -5.59 -9.89 -0.44
N ARG A 25 -5.06 -10.55 -1.46
CA ARG A 25 -4.60 -9.92 -2.71
C ARG A 25 -5.59 -10.11 -3.82
N PHE A 26 -6.08 -9.00 -4.38
CA PHE A 26 -7.04 -8.99 -5.48
C PHE A 26 -6.37 -8.84 -6.85
N ALA A 27 -7.02 -9.39 -7.87
CA ALA A 27 -6.63 -9.22 -9.27
C ALA A 27 -7.20 -7.93 -9.87
N GLY A 28 -6.51 -7.42 -10.90
CA GLY A 28 -6.87 -6.23 -11.64
C GLY A 28 -6.17 -4.98 -11.11
N CYS A 29 -5.57 -4.22 -12.01
CA CYS A 29 -4.94 -2.93 -11.70
C CYS A 29 -5.19 -1.95 -12.85
N ASN A 30 -5.45 -0.69 -12.50
CA ASN A 30 -5.61 0.42 -13.44
C ASN A 30 -4.27 1.09 -13.81
N LEU A 31 -3.16 0.66 -13.21
CA LEU A 31 -1.82 1.17 -13.47
C LEU A 31 -0.89 0.09 -14.04
N ARG A 32 0.25 0.52 -14.63
CA ARG A 32 1.32 -0.34 -15.18
C ARG A 32 2.68 0.25 -14.79
N CYS A 33 3.00 0.19 -13.49
CA CYS A 33 4.23 0.76 -12.96
C CYS A 33 5.47 0.01 -13.45
N ALA A 34 6.55 0.75 -13.77
CA ALA A 34 7.76 0.20 -14.37
C ALA A 34 8.49 -0.85 -13.50
N TRP A 35 8.33 -0.81 -12.19
CA TRP A 35 8.95 -1.73 -11.23
C TRP A 35 7.92 -2.46 -10.35
N CYS A 36 6.74 -2.75 -10.90
CA CYS A 36 5.72 -3.47 -10.15
C CYS A 36 6.22 -4.89 -9.78
N ASP A 37 6.30 -5.17 -8.49
CA ASP A 37 6.68 -6.49 -7.97
C ASP A 37 5.52 -7.49 -7.96
N THR A 38 4.31 -7.01 -8.20
CA THR A 38 3.06 -7.78 -8.17
C THR A 38 2.37 -7.81 -9.55
N SER A 39 3.16 -7.77 -10.63
CA SER A 39 2.64 -7.72 -12.00
C SER A 39 1.75 -8.91 -12.37
N TYR A 40 1.90 -10.05 -11.68
CA TYR A 40 1.03 -11.22 -11.84
C TYR A 40 -0.42 -10.99 -11.37
N ALA A 41 -0.68 -9.93 -10.61
CA ALA A 41 -2.02 -9.53 -10.20
C ALA A 41 -2.65 -8.43 -11.08
N TRP A 42 -1.99 -8.03 -12.19
CA TRP A 42 -2.52 -6.97 -13.06
C TRP A 42 -3.80 -7.36 -13.79
N ASP A 43 -3.89 -8.64 -14.18
CA ASP A 43 -4.98 -9.14 -15.00
C ASP A 43 -5.97 -9.98 -14.19
N THR A 44 -7.23 -9.89 -14.58
CA THR A 44 -8.30 -10.71 -13.98
C THR A 44 -8.37 -12.11 -14.59
N THR A 45 -7.48 -12.42 -15.53
CA THR A 45 -7.36 -13.74 -16.21
C THR A 45 -6.27 -14.63 -15.61
N ALA A 46 -5.52 -14.13 -14.60
CA ALA A 46 -4.59 -14.95 -13.82
C ALA A 46 -5.33 -16.09 -13.08
N ASP A 47 -4.59 -16.97 -12.46
CA ASP A 47 -5.17 -17.96 -11.51
C ASP A 47 -5.85 -17.21 -10.36
N VAL A 48 -7.14 -16.95 -10.52
CA VAL A 48 -7.96 -16.23 -9.54
C VAL A 48 -9.09 -17.12 -9.07
N THR A 49 -9.43 -16.98 -7.80
CA THR A 49 -10.63 -17.58 -7.21
C THR A 49 -11.70 -16.50 -7.07
N ASP A 50 -12.88 -16.74 -7.61
CA ASP A 50 -14.02 -15.88 -7.33
C ASP A 50 -14.53 -16.14 -5.92
N MET A 51 -14.49 -15.13 -5.06
CA MET A 51 -14.95 -15.21 -3.68
C MET A 51 -15.95 -14.08 -3.37
N SER A 52 -16.98 -14.41 -2.62
CA SER A 52 -17.90 -13.44 -2.03
C SER A 52 -17.27 -12.72 -0.84
N ALA A 53 -17.86 -11.60 -0.42
CA ALA A 53 -17.45 -10.89 0.80
C ALA A 53 -17.56 -11.77 2.06
N SER A 54 -18.57 -12.65 2.12
CA SER A 54 -18.73 -13.58 3.23
C SER A 54 -17.60 -14.60 3.28
N GLU A 55 -17.30 -15.27 2.17
CA GLU A 55 -16.23 -16.29 2.12
C GLU A 55 -14.86 -15.72 2.49
N ILE A 56 -14.57 -14.47 2.09
CA ILE A 56 -13.32 -13.80 2.48
C ILE A 56 -13.32 -13.48 3.97
N ALA A 57 -14.42 -12.94 4.51
CA ALA A 57 -14.54 -12.65 5.94
C ALA A 57 -14.47 -13.93 6.80
N ASP A 58 -15.08 -15.03 6.38
CA ASP A 58 -15.02 -16.33 7.05
C ASP A 58 -13.59 -16.89 7.06
N TYR A 59 -12.86 -16.74 5.94
CA TYR A 59 -11.43 -17.09 5.90
C TYR A 59 -10.64 -16.26 6.91
N ILE A 60 -10.78 -14.93 6.90
CA ILE A 60 -10.07 -14.03 7.83
C ILE A 60 -10.38 -14.46 9.28
N LYS A 61 -11.65 -14.67 9.61
CA LYS A 61 -12.08 -15.11 10.94
C LYS A 61 -11.45 -16.45 11.35
N SER A 62 -11.32 -17.39 10.43
CA SER A 62 -10.74 -18.71 10.71
C SER A 62 -9.27 -18.67 11.09
N THR A 63 -8.56 -17.58 10.77
CA THR A 63 -7.12 -17.41 11.09
C THR A 63 -6.88 -17.02 12.54
N GLY A 64 -7.84 -16.38 13.21
CA GLY A 64 -7.68 -15.83 14.57
C GLY A 64 -6.77 -14.59 14.67
N ILE A 65 -6.35 -13.99 13.54
CA ILE A 65 -5.45 -12.82 13.49
C ILE A 65 -6.28 -11.54 13.35
N GLY A 66 -6.01 -10.55 14.19
CA GLY A 66 -6.77 -9.30 14.27
C GLY A 66 -6.39 -8.23 13.24
N HIS A 67 -5.24 -8.36 12.57
CA HIS A 67 -4.80 -7.45 11.50
C HIS A 67 -5.08 -8.04 10.12
N VAL A 68 -5.58 -7.20 9.20
CA VAL A 68 -5.90 -7.59 7.83
C VAL A 68 -5.29 -6.58 6.86
N THR A 69 -4.53 -7.06 5.90
CA THR A 69 -3.96 -6.26 4.82
C THR A 69 -4.65 -6.59 3.50
N ILE A 70 -5.44 -5.65 3.01
CA ILE A 70 -6.11 -5.74 1.73
C ILE A 70 -5.25 -5.06 0.68
N THR A 71 -4.83 -5.81 -0.32
CA THR A 71 -3.89 -5.39 -1.35
C THR A 71 -4.25 -6.00 -2.71
N GLY A 72 -3.34 -5.96 -3.66
CA GLY A 72 -3.54 -6.65 -4.95
C GLY A 72 -2.86 -5.93 -6.09
N GLY A 73 -3.50 -5.94 -7.26
CA GLY A 73 -3.23 -4.95 -8.28
C GLY A 73 -3.69 -3.58 -7.80
N GLU A 74 -5.01 -3.37 -7.75
CA GLU A 74 -5.65 -2.24 -7.07
C GLU A 74 -6.95 -2.72 -6.40
N PRO A 75 -6.96 -2.82 -5.06
CA PRO A 75 -8.11 -3.37 -4.33
C PRO A 75 -9.38 -2.50 -4.46
N LEU A 76 -9.23 -1.18 -4.63
CA LEU A 76 -10.37 -0.27 -4.74
C LEU A 76 -11.17 -0.45 -6.05
N LEU A 77 -10.68 -1.25 -6.99
CA LEU A 77 -11.42 -1.65 -8.19
C LEU A 77 -12.42 -2.79 -7.94
N GLN A 78 -12.33 -3.48 -6.79
CA GLN A 78 -13.14 -4.67 -6.56
C GLN A 78 -14.60 -4.34 -6.30
N PRO A 79 -15.53 -4.83 -7.14
CA PRO A 79 -16.95 -4.75 -6.83
C PRO A 79 -17.23 -5.50 -5.52
N GLY A 80 -17.93 -4.85 -4.60
CA GLY A 80 -18.26 -5.46 -3.29
C GLY A 80 -17.20 -5.28 -2.20
N LEU A 81 -16.09 -4.54 -2.44
CA LEU A 81 -15.10 -4.25 -1.40
C LEU A 81 -15.74 -3.59 -0.18
N ILE A 82 -16.63 -2.61 -0.37
CA ILE A 82 -17.37 -1.96 0.73
C ILE A 82 -18.12 -2.99 1.57
N GLY A 83 -18.78 -3.97 0.93
CA GLY A 83 -19.49 -5.05 1.63
C GLY A 83 -18.55 -5.98 2.42
N LEU A 84 -17.32 -6.18 1.97
CA LEU A 84 -16.28 -6.88 2.73
C LEU A 84 -15.83 -6.04 3.94
N LEU A 85 -15.48 -4.78 3.73
CA LEU A 85 -15.00 -3.88 4.79
C LEU A 85 -16.02 -3.77 5.93
N SER A 86 -17.32 -3.69 5.60
CA SER A 86 -18.40 -3.65 6.60
C SER A 86 -18.51 -4.92 7.46
N ARG A 87 -17.95 -6.06 7.00
CA ARG A 87 -17.91 -7.33 7.75
C ARG A 87 -16.67 -7.46 8.64
N LEU A 88 -15.71 -6.53 8.52
CA LEU A 88 -14.42 -6.53 9.22
C LEU A 88 -14.37 -5.50 10.34
N ALA A 89 -15.51 -5.13 10.95
CA ALA A 89 -15.58 -4.09 11.97
C ALA A 89 -14.72 -4.39 13.22
N ASP A 90 -14.52 -5.67 13.55
CA ASP A 90 -13.73 -6.12 14.70
C ASP A 90 -12.22 -6.27 14.40
N TYR A 91 -11.78 -5.94 13.18
CA TYR A 91 -10.40 -6.10 12.71
C TYR A 91 -9.73 -4.75 12.48
N GLN A 92 -8.41 -4.68 12.63
CA GLN A 92 -7.62 -3.56 12.12
C GLN A 92 -7.30 -3.81 10.64
N VAL A 93 -7.89 -3.01 9.76
CA VAL A 93 -7.78 -3.22 8.31
C VAL A 93 -6.91 -2.13 7.68
N HIS A 94 -5.83 -2.55 7.05
CA HIS A 94 -5.01 -1.70 6.18
C HIS A 94 -5.32 -1.99 4.71
N ILE A 95 -5.59 -0.95 3.95
CA ILE A 95 -5.80 -1.04 2.50
C ILE A 95 -4.61 -0.41 1.80
N GLU A 96 -3.80 -1.23 1.14
CA GLU A 96 -2.72 -0.77 0.28
C GLU A 96 -3.29 -0.42 -1.09
N THR A 97 -3.27 0.87 -1.45
CA THR A 97 -3.79 1.37 -2.72
C THR A 97 -2.76 2.17 -3.48
N ASN A 98 -2.84 2.13 -4.81
CA ASN A 98 -1.95 2.87 -5.70
C ASN A 98 -2.25 4.38 -5.78
N GLY A 99 -3.24 4.88 -5.06
CA GLY A 99 -3.57 6.31 -4.96
C GLY A 99 -4.26 6.94 -6.16
N ALA A 100 -4.59 6.17 -7.20
CA ALA A 100 -5.25 6.68 -8.41
C ALA A 100 -6.79 6.75 -8.30
N ILE A 101 -7.35 6.25 -7.20
CA ILE A 101 -8.80 6.19 -6.95
C ILE A 101 -9.13 6.99 -5.69
N PRO A 102 -10.27 7.71 -5.64
CA PRO A 102 -10.75 8.36 -4.42
C PRO A 102 -10.92 7.35 -3.27
N VAL A 103 -10.26 7.60 -2.12
CA VAL A 103 -10.32 6.69 -0.96
C VAL A 103 -11.56 6.93 -0.08
N GLU A 104 -12.17 8.11 -0.15
CA GLU A 104 -13.25 8.54 0.75
C GLU A 104 -14.44 7.58 0.78
N GLN A 105 -14.85 7.06 -0.37
CA GLN A 105 -16.01 6.16 -0.45
C GLN A 105 -15.81 4.80 0.25
N PHE A 106 -14.56 4.46 0.58
CA PHE A 106 -14.21 3.20 1.27
C PHE A 106 -14.01 3.38 2.78
N ARG A 107 -14.22 4.58 3.31
CA ARG A 107 -14.08 4.88 4.74
C ARG A 107 -15.36 4.51 5.51
N VAL A 108 -15.65 3.22 5.56
CA VAL A 108 -16.89 2.69 6.17
C VAL A 108 -16.78 2.43 7.67
N GLY A 109 -15.62 2.64 8.28
CA GLY A 109 -15.37 2.48 9.72
C GLY A 109 -14.05 3.12 10.14
N ASP A 110 -13.89 3.41 11.43
CA ASP A 110 -12.66 4.01 11.99
C ASP A 110 -11.49 3.02 12.05
N ASN A 111 -11.78 1.72 11.95
CA ASN A 111 -10.82 0.63 11.88
C ASN A 111 -10.21 0.42 10.48
N ILE A 112 -10.65 1.20 9.48
CA ILE A 112 -10.16 1.15 8.10
C ILE A 112 -9.12 2.24 7.89
N HIS A 113 -7.89 1.85 7.58
CA HIS A 113 -6.74 2.70 7.36
C HIS A 113 -6.18 2.51 5.96
N PHE A 114 -5.72 3.58 5.32
CA PHE A 114 -5.14 3.52 3.99
C PHE A 114 -3.63 3.67 4.04
N VAL A 115 -2.93 2.82 3.30
CA VAL A 115 -1.54 2.99 2.92
C VAL A 115 -1.54 3.37 1.44
N ILE A 116 -1.42 4.67 1.18
CA ILE A 116 -1.56 5.25 -0.17
C ILE A 116 -0.18 5.39 -0.79
N ASP A 117 0.08 4.63 -1.85
CA ASP A 117 1.35 4.67 -2.57
C ASP A 117 1.30 5.77 -3.66
N TYR A 118 1.95 6.91 -3.42
CA TYR A 118 2.08 7.95 -4.43
C TYR A 118 3.08 7.51 -5.51
N LYS A 119 2.58 7.28 -6.72
CA LYS A 119 3.43 6.86 -7.84
C LYS A 119 4.24 8.03 -8.37
N LEU A 120 5.56 7.93 -8.20
CA LEU A 120 6.54 8.94 -8.57
C LEU A 120 6.84 8.93 -10.09
N PRO A 121 7.51 9.95 -10.65
CA PRO A 121 7.72 10.10 -12.09
C PRO A 121 8.28 8.86 -12.79
N ASP A 122 9.31 8.23 -12.22
CA ASP A 122 9.98 7.09 -12.87
C ASP A 122 9.14 5.81 -12.84
N SER A 123 8.04 5.76 -12.08
CA SER A 123 7.03 4.71 -12.19
C SER A 123 6.30 4.72 -13.53
N GLY A 124 6.30 5.87 -14.24
CA GLY A 124 5.52 6.13 -15.43
C GLY A 124 4.03 6.39 -15.17
N MET A 125 3.61 6.46 -13.89
CA MET A 125 2.18 6.52 -13.52
C MET A 125 1.78 7.76 -12.70
N GLU A 126 2.69 8.73 -12.52
CA GLU A 126 2.44 9.91 -11.69
C GLU A 126 1.19 10.69 -12.11
N GLU A 127 0.96 10.86 -13.41
CA GLU A 127 -0.18 11.62 -13.95
C GLU A 127 -1.54 10.99 -13.64
N ARG A 128 -1.53 9.74 -13.18
CA ARG A 128 -2.75 9.00 -12.82
C ARG A 128 -3.16 9.19 -11.36
N MET A 129 -2.35 9.90 -10.56
CA MET A 129 -2.63 10.09 -9.14
C MET A 129 -3.86 10.95 -8.90
N HIS A 130 -4.75 10.48 -8.02
CA HIS A 130 -5.90 11.27 -7.57
C HIS A 130 -5.45 12.25 -6.47
N LEU A 131 -5.00 13.45 -6.89
CA LEU A 131 -4.42 14.45 -5.99
C LEU A 131 -5.31 14.86 -4.82
N PRO A 132 -6.67 14.88 -4.91
CA PRO A 132 -7.51 15.16 -3.75
C PRO A 132 -7.27 14.23 -2.55
N ASN A 133 -6.79 12.99 -2.74
CA ASN A 133 -6.42 12.10 -1.64
C ASN A 133 -5.37 12.73 -0.71
N LEU A 134 -4.45 13.58 -1.24
CA LEU A 134 -3.42 14.28 -0.44
C LEU A 134 -4.00 15.31 0.54
N ALA A 135 -5.21 15.80 0.25
CA ALA A 135 -5.90 16.75 1.11
C ALA A 135 -6.78 16.04 2.16
N SER A 136 -7.35 14.89 1.83
CA SER A 136 -8.33 14.16 2.65
C SER A 136 -7.73 13.07 3.55
N VAL A 137 -6.40 12.89 3.52
CA VAL A 137 -5.68 11.90 4.34
C VAL A 137 -5.84 12.18 5.84
N ARG A 138 -5.98 11.10 6.64
CA ARG A 138 -6.11 11.16 8.10
C ARG A 138 -4.80 10.79 8.80
N LYS A 139 -4.66 11.14 10.08
CA LYS A 139 -3.48 10.77 10.91
C LYS A 139 -3.27 9.26 11.05
N THR A 140 -4.34 8.50 10.92
CA THR A 140 -4.32 7.03 10.96
C THR A 140 -3.98 6.39 9.62
N ASP A 141 -3.97 7.17 8.54
CA ASP A 141 -3.53 6.73 7.22
C ASP A 141 -2.01 6.88 7.06
N ALA A 142 -1.48 6.41 5.95
CA ALA A 142 -0.10 6.60 5.57
C ALA A 142 0.04 6.96 4.09
N TYR A 143 1.00 7.81 3.78
CA TYR A 143 1.52 7.99 2.42
C TYR A 143 2.88 7.32 2.28
N LYS A 144 3.02 6.49 1.25
CA LYS A 144 4.27 5.83 0.88
C LYS A 144 4.76 6.37 -0.47
N PHE A 145 6.05 6.64 -0.55
CA PHE A 145 6.76 7.07 -1.75
C PHE A 145 7.86 6.07 -2.05
N VAL A 146 7.71 5.30 -3.12
CA VAL A 146 8.70 4.29 -3.55
C VAL A 146 9.63 4.93 -4.57
N ILE A 147 10.87 5.15 -4.18
CA ILE A 147 11.87 6.01 -4.83
C ILE A 147 12.84 5.14 -5.63
N ALA A 148 12.93 5.38 -6.95
CA ALA A 148 13.85 4.68 -7.85
C ALA A 148 15.07 5.51 -8.25
N SER A 149 15.01 6.85 -8.08
CA SER A 149 16.05 7.77 -8.52
C SER A 149 16.04 9.08 -7.72
N ASN A 150 17.05 9.94 -7.95
CA ASN A 150 17.05 11.30 -7.40
C ASN A 150 15.89 12.16 -7.91
N ARG A 151 15.43 11.96 -9.14
CA ARG A 151 14.24 12.63 -9.68
C ARG A 151 12.99 12.29 -8.88
N ASP A 152 12.82 11.03 -8.54
CA ASP A 152 11.72 10.57 -7.68
C ASP A 152 11.85 11.17 -6.27
N LEU A 153 13.06 11.18 -5.71
CA LEU A 153 13.32 11.73 -4.38
C LEU A 153 13.02 13.23 -4.32
N ASP A 154 13.41 14.01 -5.32
CA ASP A 154 13.11 15.44 -5.42
C ASP A 154 11.57 15.66 -5.50
N LYS A 155 10.88 14.82 -6.26
CA LYS A 155 9.42 14.91 -6.37
C LYS A 155 8.74 14.54 -5.07
N ALA A 156 9.19 13.49 -4.38
CA ALA A 156 8.64 13.08 -3.08
C ALA A 156 8.78 14.21 -2.05
N VAL A 157 9.97 14.81 -1.94
CA VAL A 157 10.23 15.98 -1.07
C VAL A 157 9.25 17.11 -1.39
N LYS A 158 9.10 17.45 -2.68
CA LYS A 158 8.19 18.51 -3.13
C LYS A 158 6.74 18.23 -2.70
N ILE A 159 6.24 17.03 -2.90
CA ILE A 159 4.87 16.65 -2.53
C ILE A 159 4.67 16.72 -1.02
N VAL A 160 5.59 16.16 -0.23
CA VAL A 160 5.52 16.19 1.24
C VAL A 160 5.41 17.64 1.74
N ARG A 161 6.26 18.54 1.22
CA ARG A 161 6.25 19.97 1.61
C ARG A 161 5.00 20.70 1.12
N GLN A 162 4.66 20.55 -0.16
CA GLN A 162 3.52 21.24 -0.78
C GLN A 162 2.20 20.95 -0.08
N TYR A 163 1.99 19.71 0.37
CA TYR A 163 0.76 19.28 1.00
C TYR A 163 0.84 19.21 2.53
N ASN A 164 2.01 19.55 3.09
CA ASN A 164 2.28 19.49 4.54
C ASN A 164 1.91 18.13 5.14
N LEU A 165 2.38 17.05 4.50
CA LEU A 165 1.94 15.69 4.84
C LEU A 165 2.41 15.23 6.20
N GLU A 166 3.58 15.68 6.69
CA GLU A 166 4.13 15.31 8.00
C GLU A 166 3.16 15.65 9.16
N GLU A 167 2.36 16.73 9.01
CA GLU A 167 1.40 17.16 10.02
C GLU A 167 0.05 16.42 9.90
N LYS A 168 -0.24 15.83 8.74
CA LYS A 168 -1.55 15.26 8.43
C LYS A 168 -1.61 13.75 8.58
N THR A 169 -0.50 13.06 8.30
CA THR A 169 -0.49 11.61 8.18
C THR A 169 0.90 11.04 8.47
N GLN A 170 1.03 9.72 8.48
CA GLN A 170 2.33 9.07 8.50
C GLN A 170 2.93 9.08 7.10
N VAL A 171 4.22 9.43 6.98
CA VAL A 171 4.91 9.49 5.68
C VAL A 171 6.10 8.53 5.67
N TYR A 172 6.16 7.69 4.64
CA TYR A 172 7.21 6.72 4.45
C TYR A 172 7.92 6.94 3.11
N PHE A 173 9.26 7.02 3.17
CA PHE A 173 10.13 6.91 2.00
C PHE A 173 10.68 5.49 1.96
N SER A 174 10.45 4.79 0.85
CA SER A 174 10.97 3.46 0.59
C SER A 174 11.76 3.49 -0.71
N THR A 175 12.75 2.62 -0.87
CA THR A 175 13.53 2.56 -2.11
C THR A 175 13.08 1.38 -2.97
N VAL A 176 13.12 1.55 -4.29
CA VAL A 176 13.01 0.41 -5.21
C VAL A 176 14.21 -0.49 -5.00
N PHE A 177 13.96 -1.72 -4.55
CA PHE A 177 15.00 -2.68 -4.20
C PHE A 177 16.00 -2.87 -5.35
N GLY A 178 17.29 -2.69 -5.05
CA GLY A 178 18.38 -2.81 -6.03
C GLY A 178 18.53 -1.65 -7.02
N LYS A 179 17.72 -0.57 -6.93
CA LYS A 179 17.84 0.61 -7.80
C LYS A 179 18.30 1.85 -7.08
N MET A 180 17.83 2.07 -5.87
CA MET A 180 18.16 3.26 -5.07
C MET A 180 18.72 2.85 -3.72
N GLU A 181 19.88 3.39 -3.37
CA GLU A 181 20.51 3.13 -2.09
C GLU A 181 19.75 3.84 -0.95
N PRO A 182 19.30 3.14 0.09
CA PRO A 182 18.60 3.74 1.22
C PRO A 182 19.38 4.86 1.91
N ALA A 183 20.72 4.75 1.95
CA ALA A 183 21.59 5.77 2.54
C ALA A 183 21.44 7.13 1.86
N VAL A 184 21.24 7.18 0.55
CA VAL A 184 21.03 8.44 -0.21
C VAL A 184 19.72 9.12 0.24
N VAL A 185 18.67 8.32 0.44
CA VAL A 185 17.39 8.84 0.95
C VAL A 185 17.55 9.39 2.37
N VAL A 186 18.30 8.70 3.24
CA VAL A 186 18.58 9.17 4.61
C VAL A 186 19.32 10.50 4.60
N GLU A 187 20.37 10.65 3.77
CA GLU A 187 21.11 11.92 3.70
C GLU A 187 20.22 13.07 3.19
N ARG A 188 19.32 12.79 2.25
CA ARG A 188 18.33 13.78 1.82
C ARG A 188 17.34 14.12 2.96
N MET A 189 16.81 13.15 3.70
CA MET A 189 15.94 13.40 4.86
C MET A 189 16.61 14.28 5.90
N LYS A 190 17.91 14.07 6.16
CA LYS A 190 18.73 14.89 7.08
C LYS A 190 18.88 16.31 6.56
N SER A 191 19.22 16.50 5.29
CA SER A 191 19.40 17.83 4.67
C SER A 191 18.08 18.62 4.64
N GLU A 192 16.96 17.97 4.41
CA GLU A 192 15.62 18.55 4.45
C GLU A 192 15.08 18.77 5.88
N LYS A 193 15.75 18.23 6.90
CA LYS A 193 15.32 18.27 8.30
C LYS A 193 13.89 17.74 8.48
N PHE A 194 13.56 16.62 7.85
CA PHE A 194 12.28 15.95 8.02
C PHE A 194 12.18 15.34 9.42
N ASN A 195 11.14 15.72 10.18
CA ASN A 195 10.87 15.20 11.52
C ASN A 195 9.78 14.12 11.52
N GLY A 196 8.87 14.14 10.54
CA GLY A 196 7.73 13.23 10.43
C GLY A 196 7.83 12.21 9.30
N VAL A 197 8.88 12.30 8.44
CA VAL A 197 9.12 11.29 7.38
C VAL A 197 9.98 10.16 7.93
N LYS A 198 9.59 8.93 7.65
CA LYS A 198 10.30 7.72 8.05
C LYS A 198 10.90 7.01 6.84
N LEU A 199 12.16 6.58 6.92
CA LEU A 199 12.69 5.61 5.98
C LEU A 199 12.08 4.23 6.30
N GLN A 200 11.63 3.51 5.30
CA GLN A 200 11.10 2.17 5.45
C GLN A 200 11.76 1.20 4.46
N LEU A 201 12.25 0.08 4.98
CA LEU A 201 12.70 -1.04 4.17
C LEU A 201 11.58 -2.04 3.99
N GLN A 202 11.59 -2.75 2.86
CA GLN A 202 10.66 -3.85 2.57
C GLN A 202 11.13 -5.11 3.33
N LEU A 203 10.65 -5.31 4.56
CA LEU A 203 11.14 -6.36 5.47
C LEU A 203 11.09 -7.75 4.83
N HIS A 204 10.05 -8.07 4.07
CA HIS A 204 9.90 -9.36 3.40
C HIS A 204 11.07 -9.67 2.45
N LYS A 205 11.71 -8.67 1.84
CA LYS A 205 12.87 -8.84 0.95
C LYS A 205 14.19 -9.15 1.68
N PHE A 206 14.21 -8.97 2.99
CA PHE A 206 15.36 -9.31 3.85
C PHE A 206 15.17 -10.61 4.61
N ILE A 207 13.91 -11.01 4.84
CA ILE A 207 13.57 -12.23 5.59
C ILE A 207 13.54 -13.43 4.66
N TRP A 208 13.03 -13.25 3.44
CA TRP A 208 12.88 -14.30 2.44
C TRP A 208 13.60 -13.94 1.13
N ASP A 209 13.60 -14.87 0.19
CA ASP A 209 14.03 -14.58 -1.17
C ASP A 209 13.20 -13.41 -1.73
N PRO A 210 13.83 -12.35 -2.28
CA PRO A 210 13.12 -11.16 -2.76
C PRO A 210 12.06 -11.42 -3.83
N GLN A 211 12.11 -12.58 -4.52
CA GLN A 211 11.13 -13.00 -5.53
C GLN A 211 10.05 -13.93 -4.98
N ARG A 212 10.12 -14.31 -3.70
CA ARG A 212 9.14 -15.19 -3.08
C ARG A 212 7.77 -14.54 -3.00
N LYS A 213 6.73 -15.30 -3.40
CA LYS A 213 5.31 -14.88 -3.30
C LYS A 213 4.68 -15.47 -2.05
N GLY A 214 3.60 -14.85 -1.56
CA GLY A 214 2.83 -15.35 -0.42
C GLY A 214 3.55 -15.25 0.94
N VAL A 215 4.45 -14.26 1.07
CA VAL A 215 5.24 -14.01 2.29
C VAL A 215 5.20 -12.55 2.68
#